data_5b2c7f378c00f89a66860e2e2a66b9dd
#
_entry.id   5b2c7f378c00f89a66860e2e2a66b9dd
#
_cell.length_a   1.000
_cell.length_b   1.000
_cell.length_c   1.000
_cell.angle_alpha   90.00
_cell.angle_beta   90.00
_cell.angle_gamma   90.00
#
_symmetry.space_group_name_H-M   'P 1'
#
loop_
_entity.id
_entity.type
_entity.pdbx_description
1 polymer ?
#
loop_
_entity_poly.entity_id
_entity_poly.type
_entity_poly.pdbx_seq_one_letter_code
_entity_poly.pdbx_strand_id
1 'polypeptide(L)'
;WDILLIDDLQLMQDESDGQLLCELIRSEPERRFVLLSRGVPPGYLTAFRYTGLMTVLQAEDLLFDFDDIKKLLEAYNVKATDSEIRSILKESIGYPLGVMITARLMAGGRPFTMEIAAQAFQEVYTYFEEAVFLRFDLPMRRFLLELSPFESFDLEMARMVTGDPHAGKLLDWLLRKTTMLLYDDVQRFRFWPQFRSFLLWKVEQEYTEEKRRALFGRGGLYYELKEDYAHALDCYTRGGDHSKVSELLIRNAELHPGMGHYAEMEQYYRALPEAEILASPSLMQGMSMLCALSADYDGSEHWYGCLKRFVERCGK
;
A
#
# COMPACT_ATOMS: atom_id res chain seq x y z
N TRP A 1 32.99 -17.28 22.35
CA TRP A 1 32.16 -16.58 21.35
C TRP A 1 31.60 -15.34 22.02
N ASP A 2 31.88 -14.20 21.44
CA ASP A 2 31.53 -12.90 22.02
C ASP A 2 30.13 -12.43 21.61
N ILE A 3 29.38 -13.25 20.88
CA ILE A 3 28.04 -12.93 20.38
C ILE A 3 27.05 -14.02 20.77
N LEU A 4 25.94 -13.64 21.40
CA LEU A 4 24.79 -14.51 21.65
C LEU A 4 23.64 -14.05 20.80
N LEU A 5 23.10 -14.93 19.92
CA LEU A 5 21.95 -14.69 19.09
C LEU A 5 20.72 -15.39 19.68
N ILE A 6 19.63 -14.63 19.86
CA ILE A 6 18.34 -15.14 20.32
C ILE A 6 17.33 -14.84 19.22
N ASP A 7 16.75 -15.89 18.64
CA ASP A 7 15.75 -15.78 17.58
C ASP A 7 14.33 -15.94 18.12
N ASP A 8 13.35 -15.46 17.32
CA ASP A 8 11.91 -15.54 17.63
C ASP A 8 11.53 -14.93 19.00
N LEU A 9 12.11 -13.80 19.35
CA LEU A 9 11.88 -13.10 20.62
C LEU A 9 10.39 -12.85 20.91
N GLN A 10 9.54 -12.71 19.88
CA GLN A 10 8.09 -12.55 20.02
C GLN A 10 7.39 -13.75 20.65
N LEU A 11 8.06 -14.91 20.77
CA LEU A 11 7.52 -16.09 21.45
C LEU A 11 7.69 -16.02 22.98
N MET A 12 8.59 -15.16 23.49
CA MET A 12 8.71 -14.90 24.92
C MET A 12 7.53 -14.06 25.39
N GLN A 13 6.52 -14.74 25.94
CA GLN A 13 5.26 -14.09 26.36
C GLN A 13 5.21 -13.78 27.85
N ASP A 14 6.00 -14.48 28.66
CA ASP A 14 6.01 -14.29 30.09
C ASP A 14 6.94 -13.15 30.49
N GLU A 15 6.46 -12.28 31.38
CA GLU A 15 7.25 -11.15 31.90
C GLU A 15 8.49 -11.62 32.66
N SER A 16 8.41 -12.80 33.31
CA SER A 16 9.53 -13.46 33.98
C SER A 16 10.67 -13.82 33.03
N ASP A 17 10.36 -14.33 31.84
CA ASP A 17 11.38 -14.67 30.84
C ASP A 17 12.08 -13.40 30.31
N GLY A 18 11.30 -12.32 30.11
CA GLY A 18 11.83 -11.03 29.74
C GLY A 18 12.76 -10.43 30.82
N GLN A 19 12.42 -10.59 32.09
CA GLN A 19 13.27 -10.15 33.21
C GLN A 19 14.57 -10.94 33.25
N LEU A 20 14.51 -12.27 33.10
CA LEU A 20 15.70 -13.13 33.04
C LEU A 20 16.63 -12.74 31.88
N LEU A 21 16.07 -12.44 30.69
CA LEU A 21 16.85 -11.94 29.57
C LEU A 21 17.54 -10.62 29.90
N CYS A 22 16.83 -9.69 30.52
CA CYS A 22 17.41 -8.41 30.96
C CYS A 22 18.52 -8.57 31.99
N GLU A 23 18.39 -9.51 32.92
CA GLU A 23 19.42 -9.84 33.91
C GLU A 23 20.64 -10.45 33.23
N LEU A 24 20.44 -11.38 32.29
CA LEU A 24 21.50 -11.96 31.49
C LEU A 24 22.29 -10.90 30.73
N ILE A 25 21.62 -9.98 30.04
CA ILE A 25 22.30 -8.91 29.32
C ILE A 25 23.10 -8.00 30.24
N ARG A 26 22.61 -7.70 31.44
CA ARG A 26 23.31 -6.87 32.41
C ARG A 26 24.48 -7.59 33.06
N SER A 27 24.39 -8.90 33.25
CA SER A 27 25.46 -9.70 33.90
C SER A 27 26.65 -9.95 32.97
N GLU A 28 26.49 -9.79 31.67
CA GLU A 28 27.55 -10.05 30.69
C GLU A 28 27.80 -8.83 29.77
N PRO A 29 28.31 -7.71 30.31
CA PRO A 29 28.45 -6.45 29.58
C PRO A 29 29.45 -6.50 28.41
N GLU A 30 30.38 -7.43 28.42
CA GLU A 30 31.37 -7.63 27.34
C GLU A 30 30.82 -8.48 26.18
N ARG A 31 29.66 -9.14 26.37
CA ARG A 31 29.05 -9.96 25.36
C ARG A 31 28.08 -9.15 24.49
N ARG A 32 28.13 -9.36 23.18
CA ARG A 32 27.15 -8.78 22.25
C ARG A 32 25.91 -9.68 22.14
N PHE A 33 24.74 -9.08 22.29
CA PHE A 33 23.47 -9.77 22.12
C PHE A 33 22.85 -9.34 20.80
N VAL A 34 22.40 -10.30 19.99
CA VAL A 34 21.62 -10.06 18.78
C VAL A 34 20.25 -10.69 19.00
N LEU A 35 19.23 -9.86 19.09
CA LEU A 35 17.85 -10.28 19.34
C LEU A 35 17.07 -10.15 18.05
N LEU A 36 16.50 -11.25 17.56
CA LEU A 36 15.67 -11.27 16.36
C LEU A 36 14.20 -11.39 16.76
N SER A 37 13.34 -10.55 16.16
CA SER A 37 11.90 -10.54 16.44
C SER A 37 11.11 -10.21 15.19
N ARG A 38 9.93 -10.83 15.04
CA ARG A 38 8.96 -10.52 13.97
C ARG A 38 8.00 -9.40 14.34
N GLY A 39 8.19 -8.73 15.46
CA GLY A 39 7.33 -7.63 15.92
C GLY A 39 8.16 -6.57 16.61
N VAL A 40 7.50 -5.53 17.09
CA VAL A 40 8.17 -4.48 17.86
C VAL A 40 8.86 -5.04 19.09
N PRO A 41 10.02 -4.46 19.50
CA PRO A 41 10.71 -4.89 20.69
C PRO A 41 9.80 -4.85 21.92
N PRO A 42 9.78 -5.90 22.75
CA PRO A 42 8.99 -5.92 23.97
C PRO A 42 9.31 -4.79 24.93
N GLY A 43 8.30 -4.35 25.72
CA GLY A 43 8.42 -3.23 26.64
C GLY A 43 9.55 -3.37 27.68
N TYR A 44 9.91 -4.58 28.10
CA TYR A 44 10.98 -4.82 29.04
C TYR A 44 12.39 -4.45 28.48
N LEU A 45 12.55 -4.33 27.16
CA LEU A 45 13.79 -3.86 26.52
C LEU A 45 13.87 -2.33 26.39
N THR A 46 12.82 -1.61 26.72
CA THR A 46 12.72 -0.15 26.56
C THR A 46 13.85 0.60 27.27
N ALA A 47 14.23 0.15 28.46
CA ALA A 47 15.32 0.75 29.23
C ALA A 47 16.67 0.71 28.48
N PHE A 48 16.99 -0.40 27.82
CA PHE A 48 18.23 -0.53 27.04
C PHE A 48 18.25 0.40 25.83
N ARG A 49 17.09 0.62 25.22
CA ARG A 49 16.94 1.56 24.07
C ARG A 49 17.21 3.00 24.51
N TYR A 50 16.58 3.44 25.60
CA TYR A 50 16.74 4.84 26.08
C TYR A 50 18.11 5.12 26.70
N THR A 51 18.79 4.11 27.20
CA THR A 51 20.15 4.28 27.72
C THR A 51 21.25 4.17 26.64
N GLY A 52 20.86 3.94 25.36
CA GLY A 52 21.80 3.81 24.25
C GLY A 52 22.56 2.47 24.22
N LEU A 53 22.18 1.53 25.08
CA LEU A 53 22.78 0.17 25.12
C LEU A 53 22.20 -0.79 24.07
N MET A 54 21.15 -0.37 23.36
CA MET A 54 20.49 -1.17 22.33
C MET A 54 20.23 -0.33 21.09
N THR A 55 20.63 -0.85 19.94
CA THR A 55 20.25 -0.35 18.62
C THR A 55 19.18 -1.26 18.05
N VAL A 56 18.12 -0.67 17.52
CA VAL A 56 17.04 -1.41 16.83
C VAL A 56 17.22 -1.22 15.34
N LEU A 57 17.39 -2.32 14.61
CA LEU A 57 17.28 -2.35 13.15
C LEU A 57 15.85 -2.70 12.78
N GLN A 58 15.22 -1.88 11.96
CA GLN A 58 13.88 -2.11 11.46
C GLN A 58 13.93 -2.86 10.12
N ALA A 59 12.76 -3.26 9.63
CA ALA A 59 12.70 -3.99 8.37
C ALA A 59 13.22 -3.16 7.18
N GLU A 60 13.04 -1.84 7.23
CA GLU A 60 13.56 -0.90 6.25
C GLU A 60 15.08 -0.87 6.19
N ASP A 61 15.76 -1.01 7.35
CA ASP A 61 17.23 -1.05 7.45
C ASP A 61 17.82 -2.35 6.87
N LEU A 62 16.98 -3.36 6.64
CA LEU A 62 17.36 -4.66 6.09
C LEU A 62 17.07 -4.80 4.59
N LEU A 63 16.52 -3.77 3.96
CA LEU A 63 16.34 -3.76 2.51
C LEU A 63 17.69 -3.68 1.81
N PHE A 64 17.83 -4.44 0.75
CA PHE A 64 19.02 -4.42 -0.08
C PHE A 64 19.07 -3.17 -0.96
N ASP A 65 20.19 -2.48 -0.92
CA ASP A 65 20.50 -1.43 -1.86
C ASP A 65 21.16 -1.98 -3.14
N PHE A 66 21.63 -1.07 -4.01
CA PHE A 66 22.29 -1.44 -5.26
C PHE A 66 23.53 -2.31 -5.03
N ASP A 67 24.35 -1.94 -4.05
CA ASP A 67 25.62 -2.62 -3.77
C ASP A 67 25.39 -3.99 -3.12
N ASP A 68 24.37 -4.11 -2.29
CA ASP A 68 23.98 -5.39 -1.67
C ASP A 68 23.45 -6.36 -2.72
N ILE A 69 22.61 -5.90 -3.65
CA ILE A 69 22.13 -6.71 -4.78
C ILE A 69 23.31 -7.18 -5.63
N LYS A 70 24.26 -6.26 -5.93
CA LYS A 70 25.45 -6.62 -6.70
C LYS A 70 26.27 -7.72 -6.02
N LYS A 71 26.56 -7.57 -4.72
CA LYS A 71 27.28 -8.58 -3.93
C LYS A 71 26.54 -9.91 -3.92
N LEU A 72 25.21 -9.90 -3.78
CA LEU A 72 24.42 -11.12 -3.79
C LEU A 72 24.48 -11.81 -5.16
N LEU A 73 24.34 -11.09 -6.25
CA LEU A 73 24.45 -11.62 -7.62
C LEU A 73 25.84 -12.24 -7.87
N GLU A 74 26.92 -11.57 -7.42
CA GLU A 74 28.28 -12.11 -7.47
C GLU A 74 28.41 -13.42 -6.69
N ALA A 75 27.81 -13.51 -5.49
CA ALA A 75 27.78 -14.74 -4.68
C ALA A 75 27.04 -15.91 -5.38
N TYR A 76 26.05 -15.60 -6.20
CA TYR A 76 25.34 -16.59 -7.05
C TYR A 76 26.05 -16.84 -8.39
N ASN A 77 27.23 -16.24 -8.64
CA ASN A 77 27.95 -16.27 -9.92
C ASN A 77 27.13 -15.72 -11.08
N VAL A 78 26.25 -14.77 -10.83
CA VAL A 78 25.42 -14.08 -11.83
C VAL A 78 26.13 -12.81 -12.27
N LYS A 79 26.41 -12.70 -13.58
CA LYS A 79 26.90 -11.46 -14.18
C LYS A 79 25.71 -10.62 -14.61
N ALA A 80 25.54 -9.47 -13.98
CA ALA A 80 24.48 -8.53 -14.33
C ALA A 80 25.10 -7.15 -14.61
N THR A 81 24.50 -6.44 -15.53
CA THR A 81 24.82 -5.03 -15.83
C THR A 81 24.23 -4.12 -14.75
N ASP A 82 24.76 -2.92 -14.59
CA ASP A 82 24.21 -1.92 -13.67
C ASP A 82 22.73 -1.58 -13.98
N SER A 83 22.33 -1.65 -15.26
CA SER A 83 20.94 -1.47 -15.66
C SER A 83 20.03 -2.59 -15.15
N GLU A 84 20.49 -3.83 -15.25
CA GLU A 84 19.73 -4.99 -14.71
C GLU A 84 19.62 -4.91 -13.19
N ILE A 85 20.70 -4.55 -12.48
CA ILE A 85 20.69 -4.37 -11.00
C ILE A 85 19.68 -3.30 -10.60
N ARG A 86 19.64 -2.15 -11.30
CA ARG A 86 18.64 -1.10 -11.05
C ARG A 86 17.21 -1.59 -11.32
N SER A 87 17.02 -2.40 -12.33
CA SER A 87 15.71 -3.00 -12.62
C SER A 87 15.30 -4.00 -11.54
N ILE A 88 16.24 -4.85 -11.08
CA ILE A 88 15.99 -5.76 -9.95
C ILE A 88 15.63 -4.99 -8.69
N LEU A 89 16.38 -3.92 -8.36
CA LEU A 89 16.09 -3.06 -7.21
C LEU A 89 14.70 -2.44 -7.31
N LYS A 90 14.34 -1.91 -8.47
CA LYS A 90 13.02 -1.31 -8.72
C LYS A 90 11.89 -2.32 -8.52
N GLU A 91 12.00 -3.49 -9.11
CA GLU A 91 10.94 -4.52 -9.07
C GLU A 91 10.84 -5.17 -7.68
N SER A 92 11.97 -5.47 -7.02
CA SER A 92 11.98 -6.08 -5.69
C SER A 92 11.78 -5.10 -4.54
N ILE A 93 11.94 -3.78 -4.79
CA ILE A 93 12.00 -2.73 -3.76
C ILE A 93 13.07 -3.08 -2.70
N GLY A 94 14.13 -3.75 -3.10
CA GLY A 94 15.20 -4.21 -2.19
C GLY A 94 14.81 -5.35 -1.24
N TYR A 95 13.62 -5.97 -1.39
CA TYR A 95 13.18 -7.04 -0.49
C TYR A 95 14.08 -8.27 -0.64
N PRO A 96 14.83 -8.68 0.43
CA PRO A 96 15.89 -9.68 0.33
C PRO A 96 15.45 -11.01 -0.28
N LEU A 97 14.27 -11.53 0.10
CA LEU A 97 13.74 -12.78 -0.45
C LEU A 97 13.50 -12.66 -1.95
N GLY A 98 12.90 -11.55 -2.40
CA GLY A 98 12.65 -11.31 -3.83
C GLY A 98 13.94 -11.21 -4.64
N VAL A 99 14.96 -10.50 -4.11
CA VAL A 99 16.28 -10.39 -4.74
C VAL A 99 16.97 -11.76 -4.80
N MET A 100 16.94 -12.53 -3.71
CA MET A 100 17.53 -13.87 -3.65
C MET A 100 16.89 -14.85 -4.66
N ILE A 101 15.56 -14.83 -4.76
CA ILE A 101 14.84 -15.67 -5.74
C ILE A 101 15.22 -15.23 -7.15
N THR A 102 15.27 -13.91 -7.43
CA THR A 102 15.70 -13.38 -8.73
C THR A 102 17.12 -13.83 -9.06
N ALA A 103 18.06 -13.72 -8.13
CA ALA A 103 19.44 -14.17 -8.31
C ALA A 103 19.51 -15.67 -8.65
N ARG A 104 18.73 -16.49 -7.96
CA ARG A 104 18.62 -17.93 -8.22
C ARG A 104 18.05 -18.23 -9.63
N LEU A 105 17.04 -17.50 -10.06
CA LEU A 105 16.44 -17.65 -11.39
C LEU A 105 17.38 -17.20 -12.52
N MET A 106 18.26 -16.24 -12.25
CA MET A 106 19.28 -15.78 -13.18
C MET A 106 20.53 -16.69 -13.21
N ALA A 107 20.69 -17.57 -12.23
CA ALA A 107 21.82 -18.48 -12.17
C ALA A 107 21.90 -19.33 -13.45
N GLY A 108 23.12 -19.60 -13.92
CA GLY A 108 23.34 -20.29 -15.19
C GLY A 108 23.41 -19.36 -16.41
N GLY A 109 23.47 -18.03 -16.20
CA GLY A 109 23.71 -17.05 -17.25
C GLY A 109 22.44 -16.51 -17.93
N ARG A 110 21.28 -16.66 -17.30
CA ARG A 110 20.02 -16.06 -17.78
C ARG A 110 20.02 -14.54 -17.51
N PRO A 111 19.73 -13.68 -18.51
CA PRO A 111 19.63 -12.25 -18.30
C PRO A 111 18.37 -11.91 -17.47
N PHE A 112 18.39 -10.77 -16.79
CA PHE A 112 17.17 -10.26 -16.14
C PHE A 112 16.13 -9.87 -17.18
N THR A 113 14.92 -10.40 -17.05
CA THR A 113 13.76 -10.09 -17.90
C THR A 113 12.53 -9.88 -17.04
N MET A 114 11.49 -9.25 -17.60
CA MET A 114 10.19 -9.11 -16.91
C MET A 114 9.55 -10.46 -16.58
N GLU A 115 9.86 -11.51 -17.36
CA GLU A 115 9.41 -12.87 -17.09
C GLU A 115 10.07 -13.43 -15.81
N ILE A 116 11.38 -13.21 -15.64
CA ILE A 116 12.09 -13.58 -14.41
C ILE A 116 11.54 -12.78 -13.21
N ALA A 117 11.27 -11.49 -13.37
CA ALA A 117 10.64 -10.70 -12.33
C ALA A 117 9.27 -11.26 -11.94
N ALA A 118 8.41 -11.54 -12.90
CA ALA A 118 7.08 -12.13 -12.67
C ALA A 118 7.18 -13.50 -11.96
N GLN A 119 8.12 -14.35 -12.36
CA GLN A 119 8.36 -15.65 -11.71
C GLN A 119 8.84 -15.45 -10.26
N ALA A 120 9.74 -14.48 -10.00
CA ALA A 120 10.21 -14.17 -8.66
C ALA A 120 9.06 -13.67 -7.77
N PHE A 121 8.18 -12.80 -8.28
CA PHE A 121 6.98 -12.37 -7.58
C PHE A 121 6.07 -13.54 -7.22
N GLN A 122 5.83 -14.45 -8.16
CA GLN A 122 4.98 -15.61 -7.91
C GLN A 122 5.54 -16.50 -6.77
N GLU A 123 6.85 -16.71 -6.72
CA GLU A 123 7.48 -17.47 -5.62
C GLU A 123 7.39 -16.71 -4.27
N VAL A 124 7.59 -15.40 -4.27
CA VAL A 124 7.41 -14.57 -3.07
C VAL A 124 5.95 -14.63 -2.58
N TYR A 125 4.97 -14.59 -3.48
CA TYR A 125 3.56 -14.66 -3.13
C TYR A 125 3.18 -16.03 -2.58
N THR A 126 3.72 -17.11 -3.15
CA THR A 126 3.56 -18.45 -2.60
C THR A 126 4.11 -18.53 -1.16
N TYR A 127 5.27 -17.93 -0.91
CA TYR A 127 5.81 -17.84 0.45
C TYR A 127 4.89 -17.06 1.39
N PHE A 128 4.40 -15.87 0.98
CA PHE A 128 3.48 -15.10 1.82
C PHE A 128 2.19 -15.85 2.07
N GLU A 129 1.66 -16.56 1.09
CA GLU A 129 0.45 -17.37 1.24
C GLU A 129 0.65 -18.47 2.28
N GLU A 130 1.65 -19.32 2.12
CA GLU A 130 1.85 -20.51 2.95
C GLU A 130 2.44 -20.21 4.33
N ALA A 131 3.46 -19.32 4.38
CA ALA A 131 4.19 -19.04 5.60
C ALA A 131 3.53 -18.00 6.50
N VAL A 132 2.66 -17.14 5.94
CA VAL A 132 2.06 -16.00 6.65
C VAL A 132 0.54 -16.05 6.59
N PHE A 133 -0.05 -15.88 5.42
CA PHE A 133 -1.48 -15.61 5.24
C PHE A 133 -2.36 -16.78 5.69
N LEU A 134 -2.01 -18.00 5.33
CA LEU A 134 -2.78 -19.20 5.71
C LEU A 134 -2.70 -19.53 7.20
N ARG A 135 -1.79 -18.93 7.96
CA ARG A 135 -1.70 -19.08 9.42
C ARG A 135 -2.68 -18.20 10.18
N PHE A 136 -3.22 -17.17 9.53
CA PHE A 136 -4.28 -16.35 10.12
C PHE A 136 -5.63 -17.07 10.03
N ASP A 137 -6.51 -16.78 10.97
CA ASP A 137 -7.91 -17.21 10.90
C ASP A 137 -8.68 -16.46 9.80
N LEU A 138 -9.86 -16.94 9.46
CA LEU A 138 -10.67 -16.35 8.39
C LEU A 138 -11.04 -14.87 8.65
N PRO A 139 -11.42 -14.45 9.87
CA PRO A 139 -11.67 -13.04 10.16
C PRO A 139 -10.48 -12.16 9.89
N MET A 140 -9.27 -12.55 10.33
CA MET A 140 -8.04 -11.79 10.09
C MET A 140 -7.70 -11.74 8.60
N ARG A 141 -7.79 -12.87 7.87
CA ARG A 141 -7.55 -12.87 6.41
C ARG A 141 -8.49 -11.90 5.69
N ARG A 142 -9.76 -11.93 6.02
CA ARG A 142 -10.76 -11.01 5.47
C ARG A 142 -10.39 -9.56 5.79
N PHE A 143 -10.05 -9.27 7.03
CA PHE A 143 -9.63 -7.92 7.48
C PHE A 143 -8.44 -7.39 6.68
N LEU A 144 -7.41 -8.20 6.47
CA LEU A 144 -6.24 -7.86 5.68
C LEU A 144 -6.58 -7.56 4.21
N LEU A 145 -7.40 -8.43 3.59
CA LEU A 145 -7.81 -8.26 2.19
C LEU A 145 -8.67 -6.99 2.00
N GLU A 146 -9.58 -6.71 2.92
CA GLU A 146 -10.50 -5.57 2.81
C GLU A 146 -9.78 -4.22 2.98
N LEU A 147 -8.67 -4.17 3.73
CA LEU A 147 -7.89 -2.95 3.93
C LEU A 147 -6.76 -2.76 2.90
N SER A 148 -6.32 -3.82 2.24
CA SER A 148 -5.18 -3.77 1.31
C SER A 148 -5.36 -2.81 0.11
N PRO A 149 -6.58 -2.53 -0.41
CA PRO A 149 -6.77 -1.56 -1.49
C PRO A 149 -6.36 -0.13 -1.13
N PHE A 150 -6.35 0.20 0.15
CA PHE A 150 -6.00 1.53 0.65
C PHE A 150 -4.50 1.60 0.98
N GLU A 151 -3.87 2.70 0.57
CA GLU A 151 -2.43 2.89 0.78
C GLU A 151 -2.10 3.06 2.25
N SER A 152 -2.91 3.87 2.93
CA SER A 152 -2.88 4.04 4.38
C SER A 152 -4.29 4.23 4.93
N PHE A 153 -4.49 3.87 6.18
CA PHE A 153 -5.78 3.97 6.86
C PHE A 153 -5.58 4.20 8.36
N ASP A 154 -6.56 4.80 9.00
CA ASP A 154 -6.64 4.87 10.46
C ASP A 154 -7.63 3.84 11.02
N LEU A 155 -7.80 3.83 12.33
CA LEU A 155 -8.72 2.91 13.01
C LEU A 155 -10.19 3.13 12.60
N GLU A 156 -10.59 4.38 12.37
CA GLU A 156 -11.96 4.71 11.98
C GLU A 156 -12.25 4.18 10.57
N MET A 157 -11.33 4.41 9.64
CA MET A 157 -11.42 3.87 8.28
C MET A 157 -11.45 2.34 8.30
N ALA A 158 -10.59 1.70 9.11
CA ALA A 158 -10.57 0.25 9.22
C ALA A 158 -11.92 -0.31 9.68
N ARG A 159 -12.56 0.32 10.68
CA ARG A 159 -13.90 -0.04 11.14
C ARG A 159 -14.96 0.15 10.07
N MET A 160 -14.94 1.28 9.37
CA MET A 160 -15.92 1.59 8.34
C MET A 160 -15.82 0.65 7.14
N VAL A 161 -14.61 0.41 6.66
CA VAL A 161 -14.36 -0.43 5.48
C VAL A 161 -14.67 -1.89 5.74
N THR A 162 -14.22 -2.44 6.88
CA THR A 162 -14.39 -3.87 7.20
C THR A 162 -15.72 -4.18 7.89
N GLY A 163 -16.34 -3.18 8.52
CA GLY A 163 -17.50 -3.37 9.37
C GLY A 163 -17.19 -4.14 10.67
N ASP A 164 -15.91 -4.31 11.02
CA ASP A 164 -15.52 -5.08 12.19
C ASP A 164 -15.37 -4.18 13.43
N PRO A 165 -16.19 -4.35 14.48
CA PRO A 165 -16.10 -3.58 15.71
C PRO A 165 -14.79 -3.86 16.47
N HIS A 166 -14.12 -4.98 16.21
CA HIS A 166 -12.87 -5.39 16.86
C HIS A 166 -11.62 -4.97 16.07
N ALA A 167 -11.75 -4.15 15.02
CA ALA A 167 -10.64 -3.70 14.17
C ALA A 167 -9.43 -3.22 14.98
N GLY A 168 -9.65 -2.49 16.10
CA GLY A 168 -8.56 -2.02 16.96
C GLY A 168 -7.74 -3.14 17.60
N LYS A 169 -8.40 -4.25 17.98
CA LYS A 169 -7.71 -5.42 18.54
C LYS A 169 -6.89 -6.15 17.48
N LEU A 170 -7.44 -6.25 16.26
CA LEU A 170 -6.74 -6.87 15.13
C LEU A 170 -5.50 -6.07 14.73
N LEU A 171 -5.61 -4.74 14.67
CA LEU A 171 -4.49 -3.86 14.37
C LEU A 171 -3.42 -3.92 15.46
N ASP A 172 -3.79 -3.85 16.74
CA ASP A 172 -2.84 -3.98 17.85
C ASP A 172 -2.12 -5.34 17.83
N TRP A 173 -2.84 -6.42 17.54
CA TRP A 173 -2.26 -7.75 17.40
C TRP A 173 -1.26 -7.81 16.23
N LEU A 174 -1.63 -7.26 15.05
CA LEU A 174 -0.75 -7.22 13.88
C LEU A 174 0.54 -6.46 14.15
N LEU A 175 0.45 -5.28 14.78
CA LEU A 175 1.62 -4.47 15.13
C LEU A 175 2.57 -5.19 16.10
N ARG A 176 2.01 -5.90 17.10
CA ARG A 176 2.84 -6.56 18.13
C ARG A 176 3.43 -7.89 17.67
N LYS A 177 2.73 -8.61 16.80
CA LYS A 177 3.08 -10.00 16.46
C LYS A 177 3.66 -10.18 15.07
N THR A 178 3.65 -9.13 14.24
CA THR A 178 4.12 -9.19 12.86
C THR A 178 4.86 -7.91 12.48
N THR A 179 5.64 -7.98 11.40
CA THR A 179 6.24 -6.81 10.73
C THR A 179 5.43 -6.41 9.48
N MET A 180 4.24 -6.98 9.29
CA MET A 180 3.45 -6.79 8.08
C MET A 180 2.65 -5.49 8.09
N LEU A 181 2.48 -4.88 9.26
CA LEU A 181 1.78 -3.62 9.45
C LEU A 181 2.73 -2.58 10.05
N LEU A 182 2.80 -1.42 9.44
CA LEU A 182 3.56 -0.27 9.90
C LEU A 182 2.59 0.77 10.47
N TYR A 183 3.09 1.56 11.42
CA TYR A 183 2.34 2.65 12.03
C TYR A 183 3.22 3.91 12.01
N ASP A 184 2.73 4.99 11.42
CA ASP A 184 3.48 6.22 11.26
C ASP A 184 3.18 7.27 12.34
N ASP A 185 3.96 8.35 12.35
CA ASP A 185 3.85 9.44 13.33
C ASP A 185 2.54 10.24 13.19
N VAL A 186 1.83 10.12 12.07
CA VAL A 186 0.53 10.75 11.82
C VAL A 186 -0.66 9.82 12.15
N GLN A 187 -0.40 8.78 12.93
CA GLN A 187 -1.40 7.81 13.40
C GLN A 187 -2.12 7.03 12.29
N ARG A 188 -1.41 6.74 11.19
CA ARG A 188 -1.91 5.92 10.11
C ARG A 188 -1.21 4.59 10.04
N PHE A 189 -1.98 3.57 9.68
CA PHE A 189 -1.49 2.23 9.40
C PHE A 189 -1.25 2.08 7.91
N ARG A 190 -0.22 1.33 7.56
CA ARG A 190 0.04 0.88 6.19
C ARG A 190 0.62 -0.52 6.22
N PHE A 191 0.29 -1.33 5.24
CA PHE A 191 0.91 -2.63 5.11
C PHE A 191 2.33 -2.48 4.55
N TRP A 192 3.21 -3.39 4.94
CA TRP A 192 4.51 -3.54 4.30
C TRP A 192 4.33 -3.68 2.77
N PRO A 193 5.08 -2.96 1.93
CA PRO A 193 4.78 -2.86 0.49
C PRO A 193 4.64 -4.20 -0.23
N GLN A 194 5.57 -5.12 -0.02
CA GLN A 194 5.55 -6.44 -0.67
C GLN A 194 4.36 -7.29 -0.19
N PHE A 195 4.05 -7.24 1.10
CA PHE A 195 2.89 -7.93 1.65
C PHE A 195 1.58 -7.31 1.14
N ARG A 196 1.51 -5.98 1.02
CA ARG A 196 0.37 -5.30 0.41
C ARG A 196 0.18 -5.74 -1.04
N SER A 197 1.26 -5.82 -1.84
CA SER A 197 1.19 -6.29 -3.23
C SER A 197 0.65 -7.72 -3.32
N PHE A 198 1.06 -8.60 -2.42
CA PHE A 198 0.51 -9.95 -2.29
C PHE A 198 -0.99 -9.91 -1.94
N LEU A 199 -1.42 -9.11 -0.96
CA LEU A 199 -2.82 -8.98 -0.57
C LEU A 199 -3.69 -8.44 -1.72
N LEU A 200 -3.18 -7.45 -2.47
CA LEU A 200 -3.87 -6.92 -3.66
C LEU A 200 -4.06 -7.99 -4.72
N TRP A 201 -3.01 -8.76 -4.99
CA TRP A 201 -3.10 -9.91 -5.92
C TRP A 201 -4.15 -10.92 -5.44
N LYS A 202 -4.22 -11.23 -4.13
CA LYS A 202 -5.26 -12.10 -3.56
C LYS A 202 -6.66 -11.51 -3.69
N VAL A 203 -6.83 -10.21 -3.51
CA VAL A 203 -8.11 -9.52 -3.71
C VAL A 203 -8.59 -9.68 -5.16
N GLU A 204 -7.70 -9.57 -6.14
CA GLU A 204 -8.05 -9.79 -7.55
C GLU A 204 -8.50 -11.22 -7.83
N GLN A 205 -7.91 -12.21 -7.12
CA GLN A 205 -8.26 -13.63 -7.29
C GLN A 205 -9.55 -14.03 -6.56
N GLU A 206 -9.78 -13.50 -5.36
CA GLU A 206 -10.83 -13.99 -4.47
C GLU A 206 -12.09 -13.11 -4.45
N TYR A 207 -11.97 -11.80 -4.83
CA TYR A 207 -13.07 -10.87 -4.72
C TYR A 207 -13.72 -10.60 -6.07
N THR A 208 -15.05 -10.71 -6.09
CA THR A 208 -15.85 -10.28 -7.24
C THR A 208 -15.72 -8.77 -7.45
N GLU A 209 -15.98 -8.30 -8.65
CA GLU A 209 -15.99 -6.88 -8.97
C GLU A 209 -16.97 -6.09 -8.07
N GLU A 210 -18.15 -6.64 -7.81
CA GLU A 210 -19.14 -6.05 -6.90
C GLU A 210 -18.58 -5.87 -5.47
N LYS A 211 -17.86 -6.87 -4.97
CA LYS A 211 -17.26 -6.81 -3.63
C LYS A 211 -16.15 -5.75 -3.59
N ARG A 212 -15.32 -5.66 -4.63
CA ARG A 212 -14.28 -4.62 -4.75
C ARG A 212 -14.91 -3.23 -4.83
N ARG A 213 -15.95 -3.07 -5.64
CA ARG A 213 -16.73 -1.83 -5.73
C ARG A 213 -17.28 -1.40 -4.38
N ALA A 214 -17.86 -2.33 -3.62
CA ALA A 214 -18.37 -2.05 -2.28
C ALA A 214 -17.28 -1.61 -1.28
N LEU A 215 -16.07 -2.17 -1.38
CA LEU A 215 -14.92 -1.74 -0.56
C LEU A 215 -14.52 -0.29 -0.88
N PHE A 216 -14.34 0.02 -2.14
CA PHE A 216 -14.00 1.38 -2.57
C PHE A 216 -15.12 2.38 -2.25
N GLY A 217 -16.39 1.98 -2.36
CA GLY A 217 -17.53 2.81 -1.96
C GLY A 217 -17.48 3.19 -0.47
N ARG A 218 -17.14 2.23 0.43
CA ARG A 218 -16.98 2.52 1.86
C ARG A 218 -15.76 3.39 2.15
N GLY A 219 -14.65 3.19 1.44
CA GLY A 219 -13.46 4.05 1.52
C GLY A 219 -13.75 5.47 1.03
N GLY A 220 -14.45 5.60 -0.09
CA GLY A 220 -14.89 6.90 -0.62
C GLY A 220 -15.78 7.65 0.36
N LEU A 221 -16.75 6.97 0.97
CA LEU A 221 -17.62 7.54 2.01
C LEU A 221 -16.82 8.00 3.23
N TYR A 222 -15.82 7.23 3.68
CA TYR A 222 -14.94 7.65 4.77
C TYR A 222 -14.24 8.97 4.47
N TYR A 223 -13.65 9.10 3.28
CA TYR A 223 -12.95 10.32 2.88
C TYR A 223 -13.91 11.49 2.65
N GLU A 224 -15.10 11.24 2.09
CA GLU A 224 -16.15 12.25 1.92
C GLU A 224 -16.59 12.83 3.29
N LEU A 225 -16.76 11.98 4.32
CA LEU A 225 -17.08 12.41 5.69
C LEU A 225 -15.94 13.20 6.37
N LYS A 226 -14.71 13.02 5.92
CA LYS A 226 -13.54 13.79 6.35
C LYS A 226 -13.28 15.04 5.50
N GLU A 227 -14.15 15.33 4.54
CA GLU A 227 -14.00 16.42 3.56
C GLU A 227 -12.73 16.29 2.69
N ASP A 228 -12.16 15.10 2.60
CA ASP A 228 -11.03 14.76 1.74
C ASP A 228 -11.53 14.28 0.37
N TYR A 229 -11.99 15.24 -0.42
CA TYR A 229 -12.65 14.95 -1.70
C TYR A 229 -11.71 14.37 -2.75
N ALA A 230 -10.40 14.62 -2.66
CA ALA A 230 -9.42 14.06 -3.59
C ALA A 230 -9.32 12.53 -3.42
N HIS A 231 -9.13 12.05 -2.19
CA HIS A 231 -9.11 10.61 -1.91
C HIS A 231 -10.49 9.97 -2.08
N ALA A 232 -11.59 10.70 -1.81
CA ALA A 232 -12.93 10.20 -2.07
C ALA A 232 -13.16 9.94 -3.57
N LEU A 233 -12.76 10.88 -4.44
CA LEU A 233 -12.83 10.76 -5.90
C LEU A 233 -11.96 9.57 -6.40
N ASP A 234 -10.74 9.41 -5.87
CA ASP A 234 -9.90 8.25 -6.23
C ASP A 234 -10.61 6.93 -5.88
N CYS A 235 -11.16 6.82 -4.67
CA CYS A 235 -11.88 5.64 -4.25
C CYS A 235 -13.10 5.35 -5.13
N TYR A 236 -13.96 6.32 -5.37
CA TYR A 236 -15.16 6.13 -6.20
C TYR A 236 -14.82 5.81 -7.65
N THR A 237 -13.78 6.44 -8.20
CA THR A 237 -13.31 6.14 -9.57
C THR A 237 -12.79 4.71 -9.67
N ARG A 238 -11.97 4.27 -8.73
CA ARG A 238 -11.47 2.88 -8.66
C ARG A 238 -12.58 1.87 -8.40
N GLY A 239 -13.62 2.28 -7.69
CA GLY A 239 -14.84 1.50 -7.48
C GLY A 239 -15.79 1.50 -8.67
N GLY A 240 -15.57 2.34 -9.69
CA GLY A 240 -16.48 2.49 -10.82
C GLY A 240 -17.85 3.10 -10.45
N ASP A 241 -17.89 3.87 -9.36
CA ASP A 241 -19.10 4.61 -8.96
C ASP A 241 -19.16 5.97 -9.65
N HIS A 242 -19.50 5.94 -10.96
CA HIS A 242 -19.54 7.13 -11.79
C HIS A 242 -20.53 8.17 -11.27
N SER A 243 -21.63 7.75 -10.64
CA SER A 243 -22.63 8.66 -10.06
C SER A 243 -22.03 9.51 -8.94
N LYS A 244 -21.27 8.87 -8.02
CA LYS A 244 -20.58 9.58 -6.93
C LYS A 244 -19.44 10.45 -7.44
N VAL A 245 -18.70 10.01 -8.44
CA VAL A 245 -17.67 10.84 -9.10
C VAL A 245 -18.30 12.07 -9.71
N SER A 246 -19.41 11.92 -10.46
CA SER A 246 -20.16 13.03 -11.06
C SER A 246 -20.66 14.03 -10.02
N GLU A 247 -21.27 13.53 -8.92
CA GLU A 247 -21.75 14.37 -7.81
C GLU A 247 -20.64 15.24 -7.21
N LEU A 248 -19.48 14.63 -6.91
CA LEU A 248 -18.35 15.34 -6.31
C LEU A 248 -17.70 16.33 -7.29
N LEU A 249 -17.59 16.00 -8.57
CA LEU A 249 -17.07 16.92 -9.58
C LEU A 249 -17.99 18.13 -9.78
N ILE A 250 -19.32 17.94 -9.82
CA ILE A 250 -20.30 19.03 -9.93
C ILE A 250 -20.19 19.94 -8.70
N ARG A 251 -20.17 19.36 -7.50
CA ARG A 251 -20.01 20.11 -6.26
C ARG A 251 -18.69 20.89 -6.21
N ASN A 252 -17.60 20.29 -6.67
CA ASN A 252 -16.30 20.97 -6.75
C ASN A 252 -16.33 22.15 -7.74
N ALA A 253 -16.96 21.98 -8.90
CA ALA A 253 -17.11 23.03 -9.90
C ALA A 253 -17.96 24.23 -9.39
N GLU A 254 -18.97 23.96 -8.56
CA GLU A 254 -19.81 25.00 -7.94
C GLU A 254 -19.05 25.78 -6.87
N LEU A 255 -18.21 25.11 -6.07
CA LEU A 255 -17.42 25.73 -5.01
C LEU A 255 -16.20 26.48 -5.56
N HIS A 256 -15.65 26.01 -6.67
CA HIS A 256 -14.39 26.50 -7.25
C HIS A 256 -14.50 26.74 -8.75
N PRO A 257 -15.16 27.80 -9.19
CA PRO A 257 -15.41 28.04 -10.62
C PRO A 257 -14.17 28.47 -11.42
N GLY A 258 -12.99 28.55 -10.79
CA GLY A 258 -11.74 28.94 -11.42
C GLY A 258 -11.11 27.82 -12.26
N MET A 259 -10.39 28.19 -13.35
CA MET A 259 -9.79 27.22 -14.29
C MET A 259 -8.78 26.24 -13.66
N GLY A 260 -8.07 26.63 -12.62
CA GLY A 260 -7.04 25.79 -11.99
C GLY A 260 -7.58 24.48 -11.43
N HIS A 261 -8.76 24.47 -10.86
CA HIS A 261 -9.35 23.27 -10.28
C HIS A 261 -9.73 22.21 -11.31
N TYR A 262 -10.08 22.60 -12.53
CA TYR A 262 -10.38 21.63 -13.58
C TYR A 262 -9.14 20.81 -13.97
N ALA A 263 -7.95 21.43 -14.02
CA ALA A 263 -6.71 20.71 -14.34
C ALA A 263 -6.37 19.66 -13.29
N GLU A 264 -6.59 19.94 -12.01
CA GLU A 264 -6.37 18.98 -10.91
C GLU A 264 -7.34 17.80 -10.98
N MET A 265 -8.55 18.02 -11.50
CA MET A 265 -9.61 17.01 -11.60
C MET A 265 -9.65 16.28 -12.95
N GLU A 266 -8.77 16.61 -13.89
CA GLU A 266 -8.78 16.09 -15.26
C GLU A 266 -8.92 14.58 -15.34
N GLN A 267 -8.14 13.83 -14.55
CA GLN A 267 -8.17 12.37 -14.57
C GLN A 267 -9.56 11.80 -14.23
N TYR A 268 -10.30 12.44 -13.33
CA TYR A 268 -11.63 11.99 -12.92
C TYR A 268 -12.68 12.33 -13.97
N TYR A 269 -12.60 13.52 -14.60
CA TYR A 269 -13.46 13.86 -15.73
C TYR A 269 -13.29 12.88 -16.89
N ARG A 270 -12.03 12.55 -17.24
CA ARG A 270 -11.72 11.63 -18.34
C ARG A 270 -12.07 10.16 -18.01
N ALA A 271 -12.22 9.80 -16.76
CA ALA A 271 -12.66 8.48 -16.33
C ALA A 271 -14.20 8.30 -16.40
N LEU A 272 -14.97 9.39 -16.53
CA LEU A 272 -16.41 9.28 -16.62
C LEU A 272 -16.84 8.81 -18.03
N PRO A 273 -17.84 7.93 -18.10
CA PRO A 273 -18.51 7.62 -19.36
C PRO A 273 -19.14 8.88 -19.99
N GLU A 274 -19.13 8.96 -21.31
CA GLU A 274 -19.71 10.09 -22.06
C GLU A 274 -21.17 10.36 -21.66
N ALA A 275 -21.96 9.31 -21.43
CA ALA A 275 -23.34 9.40 -20.99
C ALA A 275 -23.50 10.16 -19.66
N GLU A 276 -22.60 9.98 -18.71
CA GLU A 276 -22.59 10.71 -17.43
C GLU A 276 -22.26 12.18 -17.64
N ILE A 277 -21.29 12.49 -18.50
CA ILE A 277 -20.92 13.87 -18.81
C ILE A 277 -22.10 14.60 -19.50
N LEU A 278 -22.77 13.95 -20.47
CA LEU A 278 -23.92 14.51 -21.20
C LEU A 278 -25.17 14.69 -20.32
N ALA A 279 -25.19 14.04 -19.14
CA ALA A 279 -26.31 14.19 -18.21
C ALA A 279 -26.26 15.51 -17.40
N SER A 280 -25.10 16.20 -17.34
CA SER A 280 -24.92 17.39 -16.51
C SER A 280 -24.29 18.56 -17.27
N PRO A 281 -24.93 19.76 -17.23
CA PRO A 281 -24.33 20.99 -17.79
C PRO A 281 -22.98 21.32 -17.21
N SER A 282 -22.81 21.15 -15.87
CA SER A 282 -21.54 21.42 -15.15
C SER A 282 -20.41 20.49 -15.62
N LEU A 283 -20.70 19.22 -15.88
CA LEU A 283 -19.72 18.28 -16.39
C LEU A 283 -19.33 18.57 -17.84
N MET A 284 -20.29 18.91 -18.70
CA MET A 284 -20.01 19.34 -20.08
C MET A 284 -19.15 20.61 -20.12
N GLN A 285 -19.46 21.60 -19.25
CA GLN A 285 -18.65 22.80 -19.10
C GLN A 285 -17.21 22.44 -18.64
N GLY A 286 -17.06 21.56 -17.64
CA GLY A 286 -15.78 21.12 -17.17
C GLY A 286 -14.94 20.45 -18.26
N MET A 287 -15.53 19.55 -19.04
CA MET A 287 -14.87 18.91 -20.19
C MET A 287 -14.45 19.92 -21.27
N SER A 288 -15.32 20.90 -21.60
CA SER A 288 -14.97 21.96 -22.55
C SER A 288 -13.77 22.78 -22.07
N MET A 289 -13.73 23.12 -20.77
CA MET A 289 -12.61 23.84 -20.13
C MET A 289 -11.33 23.02 -20.15
N LEU A 290 -11.39 21.73 -19.84
CA LEU A 290 -10.23 20.83 -19.86
C LEU A 290 -9.63 20.67 -21.26
N CYS A 291 -10.48 20.50 -22.28
CA CYS A 291 -10.05 20.46 -23.67
C CYS A 291 -9.38 21.78 -24.08
N ALA A 292 -9.94 22.93 -23.68
CA ALA A 292 -9.32 24.23 -23.94
C ALA A 292 -7.95 24.38 -23.27
N LEU A 293 -7.79 23.94 -22.03
CA LEU A 293 -6.50 23.94 -21.29
C LEU A 293 -5.47 23.04 -21.94
N SER A 294 -5.88 21.94 -22.55
CA SER A 294 -5.01 21.00 -23.28
C SER A 294 -4.77 21.39 -24.74
N ALA A 295 -5.21 22.58 -25.18
CA ALA A 295 -5.19 23.06 -26.55
C ALA A 295 -5.93 22.15 -27.57
N ASP A 296 -6.87 21.34 -27.10
CA ASP A 296 -7.81 20.56 -27.91
C ASP A 296 -9.06 21.44 -28.21
N TYR A 297 -8.92 22.28 -29.20
CA TYR A 297 -9.99 23.24 -29.56
C TYR A 297 -11.22 22.53 -30.10
N ASP A 298 -11.04 21.48 -30.89
CA ASP A 298 -12.15 20.70 -31.46
C ASP A 298 -12.97 20.02 -30.37
N GLY A 299 -12.29 19.40 -29.41
CA GLY A 299 -12.94 18.82 -28.23
C GLY A 299 -13.66 19.85 -27.37
N SER A 300 -13.07 21.03 -27.19
CA SER A 300 -13.69 22.13 -26.45
C SER A 300 -14.97 22.61 -27.13
N GLU A 301 -14.95 22.83 -28.45
CA GLU A 301 -16.13 23.21 -29.23
C GLU A 301 -17.21 22.12 -29.23
N HIS A 302 -16.82 20.85 -29.30
CA HIS A 302 -17.74 19.73 -29.20
C HIS A 302 -18.55 19.77 -27.90
N TRP A 303 -17.87 19.84 -26.76
CA TRP A 303 -18.51 19.83 -25.44
C TRP A 303 -19.34 21.10 -25.21
N TYR A 304 -18.85 22.25 -25.64
CA TYR A 304 -19.62 23.50 -25.61
C TYR A 304 -20.90 23.41 -26.45
N GLY A 305 -20.81 22.80 -27.64
CA GLY A 305 -21.96 22.55 -28.49
C GLY A 305 -22.99 21.59 -27.85
N CYS A 306 -22.53 20.58 -27.11
CA CYS A 306 -23.41 19.70 -26.33
C CYS A 306 -24.12 20.48 -25.22
N LEU A 307 -23.37 21.29 -24.46
CA LEU A 307 -23.90 22.14 -23.40
C LEU A 307 -24.97 23.09 -23.94
N LYS A 308 -24.69 23.77 -25.07
CA LYS A 308 -25.66 24.71 -25.71
C LYS A 308 -26.97 23.99 -26.08
N ARG A 309 -26.88 22.84 -26.74
CA ARG A 309 -28.06 22.02 -27.07
C ARG A 309 -28.85 21.57 -25.85
N PHE A 310 -28.15 21.23 -24.75
CA PHE A 310 -28.79 20.84 -23.50
C PHE A 310 -29.59 21.98 -22.90
N VAL A 311 -29.04 23.20 -22.81
CA VAL A 311 -29.71 24.41 -22.30
C VAL A 311 -30.90 24.77 -23.15
N GLU A 312 -30.80 24.72 -24.50
CA GLU A 312 -31.91 25.00 -25.44
C GLU A 312 -33.08 24.02 -25.29
N ARG A 313 -32.80 22.75 -24.88
CA ARG A 313 -33.85 21.75 -24.63
C ARG A 313 -34.56 21.96 -23.28
N CYS A 314 -33.80 22.32 -22.23
CA CYS A 314 -34.34 22.52 -20.89
C CYS A 314 -35.02 23.89 -20.71
N GLY A 315 -34.72 24.85 -21.57
CA GLY A 315 -35.34 26.19 -21.55
C GLY A 315 -36.72 26.30 -22.28
N LYS A 316 -37.21 25.17 -22.78
CA LYS A 316 -38.59 25.02 -23.31
C LYS A 316 -39.44 24.24 -22.32
#